data_214440b4fc90d2e69e5ea164f5319560
#
_entry.id   214440b4fc90d2e69e5ea164f5319560
#
_cell.length_a   1.000
_cell.length_b   1.000
_cell.length_c   1.000
_cell.angle_alpha   90.00
_cell.angle_beta   90.00
_cell.angle_gamma   90.00
#
_symmetry.space_group_name_H-M   'P 1'
#
loop_
_entity.id
_entity.type
_entity.pdbx_description
1 polymer ?
#
loop_
_entity_poly.entity_id
_entity_poly.type
_entity_poly.pdbx_seq_one_letter_code
_entity_poly.pdbx_strand_id
1 'polypeptide(L)'
;MKQFGLIVSDPSQDSALRQSLSSLLSAQEIPFSGFTDTPAPLFADRPDTRAAFLFRAAYALMQPGQPLPADLLLRHLSGDAQPGNVIRKYTCLQLSFLPYLRPGRAIVPLDGGVRIGDDLLVLHLSDEGTIDASLPDGLWAELSGLCWTGRCRQIRGYNALPVLIRENALFPVGVNDRTTDADDADRVVLHWFQPDFTTECTLADGTFYRVTQIGAGFRWETNATKEWHLIIHRGSEEQFVR
;
A
#
# COMPACT_ATOMS: atom_id res chain seq x y z
N MET A 1 -12.58 -7.65 11.97
CA MET A 1 -12.17 -8.00 10.59
C MET A 1 -11.47 -6.78 10.02
N LYS A 2 -10.18 -6.88 9.61
CA LYS A 2 -9.49 -5.73 8.99
C LYS A 2 -10.16 -5.46 7.64
N GLN A 3 -10.59 -4.23 7.41
CA GLN A 3 -11.15 -3.80 6.14
C GLN A 3 -10.03 -3.28 5.23
N PHE A 4 -10.11 -3.58 3.96
CA PHE A 4 -9.18 -3.14 2.93
C PHE A 4 -9.92 -2.32 1.86
N GLY A 5 -9.18 -1.56 1.08
CA GLY A 5 -9.75 -0.57 0.18
C GLY A 5 -10.12 0.73 0.91
N LEU A 6 -10.77 1.64 0.20
CA LEU A 6 -11.20 2.90 0.78
C LEU A 6 -12.34 2.68 1.78
N ILE A 7 -12.11 3.05 3.04
CA ILE A 7 -13.11 3.11 4.10
C ILE A 7 -13.40 4.58 4.38
N VAL A 8 -14.66 4.92 4.56
CA VAL A 8 -15.06 6.32 4.81
C VAL A 8 -15.66 6.45 6.20
N SER A 9 -15.09 7.36 7.00
CA SER A 9 -15.62 7.75 8.30
C SER A 9 -16.75 8.77 8.12
N ASP A 10 -17.96 8.41 8.57
CA ASP A 10 -19.12 9.29 8.62
C ASP A 10 -19.82 9.14 9.97
N PRO A 11 -19.33 9.83 11.03
CA PRO A 11 -19.94 9.80 12.36
C PRO A 11 -21.35 10.37 12.40
N SER A 12 -21.71 11.23 11.44
CA SER A 12 -23.06 11.85 11.37
C SER A 12 -24.12 10.89 10.84
N GLN A 13 -23.71 9.85 10.12
CA GLN A 13 -24.59 8.92 9.39
C GLN A 13 -25.53 9.62 8.37
N ASP A 14 -25.07 10.74 7.81
CA ASP A 14 -25.85 11.52 6.84
C ASP A 14 -26.06 10.74 5.54
N SER A 15 -27.29 10.35 5.28
CA SER A 15 -27.66 9.55 4.12
C SER A 15 -27.46 10.30 2.79
N ALA A 16 -27.66 11.61 2.76
CA ALA A 16 -27.47 12.42 1.55
C ALA A 16 -25.98 12.55 1.22
N LEU A 17 -25.15 12.78 2.24
CA LEU A 17 -23.69 12.80 2.12
C LEU A 17 -23.15 11.45 1.61
N ARG A 18 -23.61 10.34 2.20
CA ARG A 18 -23.22 8.97 1.79
C ARG A 18 -23.60 8.69 0.34
N GLN A 19 -24.80 9.04 -0.08
CA GLN A 19 -25.26 8.83 -1.45
C GLN A 19 -24.44 9.67 -2.45
N SER A 20 -24.21 10.95 -2.17
CA SER A 20 -23.40 11.83 -3.00
C SER A 20 -21.97 11.32 -3.15
N LEU A 21 -21.36 10.89 -2.04
CA LEU A 21 -20.00 10.37 -2.04
C LEU A 21 -19.89 9.02 -2.76
N SER A 22 -20.85 8.10 -2.55
CA SER A 22 -20.88 6.82 -3.26
C SER A 22 -20.97 7.00 -4.77
N SER A 23 -21.80 7.93 -5.24
CA SER A 23 -21.92 8.26 -6.66
C SER A 23 -20.61 8.82 -7.21
N LEU A 24 -19.95 9.71 -6.47
CA LEU A 24 -18.68 10.33 -6.86
C LEU A 24 -17.54 9.31 -6.93
N LEU A 25 -17.41 8.43 -5.93
CA LEU A 25 -16.39 7.37 -5.89
C LEU A 25 -16.57 6.40 -7.05
N SER A 26 -17.83 6.02 -7.33
CA SER A 26 -18.16 5.16 -8.47
C SER A 26 -17.80 5.80 -9.81
N ALA A 27 -18.12 7.09 -9.99
CA ALA A 27 -17.79 7.82 -11.21
C ALA A 27 -16.27 7.96 -11.45
N GLN A 28 -15.47 7.92 -10.39
CA GLN A 28 -14.01 7.99 -10.46
C GLN A 28 -13.34 6.61 -10.39
N GLU A 29 -14.11 5.53 -10.44
CA GLU A 29 -13.63 4.14 -10.36
C GLU A 29 -12.74 3.88 -9.14
N ILE A 30 -13.05 4.48 -8.00
CA ILE A 30 -12.32 4.28 -6.75
C ILE A 30 -12.92 3.06 -6.01
N PRO A 31 -12.14 2.01 -5.74
CA PRO A 31 -12.61 0.87 -4.96
C PRO A 31 -13.01 1.29 -3.55
N PHE A 32 -14.25 1.00 -3.18
CA PHE A 32 -14.86 1.47 -1.94
C PHE A 32 -15.40 0.31 -1.10
N SER A 33 -14.99 0.22 0.17
CA SER A 33 -15.35 -0.86 1.09
C SER A 33 -16.53 -0.55 2.01
N GLY A 34 -16.91 0.72 2.13
CA GLY A 34 -18.07 1.10 2.94
C GLY A 34 -17.83 2.26 3.89
N PHE A 35 -18.89 2.63 4.62
CA PHE A 35 -18.85 3.65 5.65
C PHE A 35 -18.64 3.04 7.03
N THR A 36 -18.02 3.80 7.93
CA THR A 36 -17.85 3.47 9.35
C THR A 36 -18.17 4.68 10.22
N ASP A 37 -18.66 4.43 11.43
CA ASP A 37 -18.90 5.47 12.43
C ASP A 37 -17.61 5.81 13.22
N THR A 38 -16.52 5.04 12.99
CA THR A 38 -15.23 5.28 13.65
C THR A 38 -14.61 6.56 13.12
N PRO A 39 -14.25 7.52 14.00
CA PRO A 39 -13.54 8.73 13.60
C PRO A 39 -12.21 8.41 12.93
N ALA A 40 -11.83 9.23 11.95
CA ALA A 40 -10.54 9.11 11.27
C ALA A 40 -9.44 9.79 12.10
N PRO A 41 -8.57 9.05 12.81
CA PRO A 41 -7.64 9.64 13.78
C PRO A 41 -6.56 10.50 13.13
N LEU A 42 -6.15 10.18 11.90
CA LEU A 42 -5.13 10.93 11.15
C LEU A 42 -5.62 12.29 10.65
N PHE A 43 -6.90 12.59 10.80
CA PHE A 43 -7.53 13.83 10.33
C PHE A 43 -8.20 14.61 11.46
N ALA A 44 -7.77 14.41 12.71
CA ALA A 44 -8.28 15.15 13.86
C ALA A 44 -8.09 16.66 13.68
N ASP A 45 -6.92 17.07 13.16
CA ASP A 45 -6.64 18.43 12.71
C ASP A 45 -6.83 18.45 11.18
N ARG A 46 -7.94 18.99 10.73
CA ARG A 46 -8.29 19.04 9.30
C ARG A 46 -7.22 19.80 8.53
N PRO A 47 -6.67 19.24 7.43
CA PRO A 47 -5.74 19.98 6.60
C PRO A 47 -6.45 21.14 5.89
N ASP A 48 -5.89 22.32 5.99
CA ASP A 48 -6.41 23.52 5.34
C ASP A 48 -6.09 23.56 3.84
N THR A 49 -5.09 22.78 3.42
CA THR A 49 -4.64 22.74 2.04
C THR A 49 -4.94 21.41 1.36
N ARG A 50 -5.12 21.47 0.04
CA ARG A 50 -5.30 20.28 -0.80
C ARG A 50 -4.08 19.34 -0.73
N ALA A 51 -2.87 19.90 -0.73
CA ALA A 51 -1.64 19.10 -0.65
C ALA A 51 -1.58 18.31 0.65
N ALA A 52 -1.83 18.96 1.79
CA ALA A 52 -1.88 18.28 3.09
C ALA A 52 -2.92 17.15 3.13
N PHE A 53 -4.10 17.40 2.56
CA PHE A 53 -5.12 16.35 2.43
C PHE A 53 -4.60 15.15 1.61
N LEU A 54 -4.00 15.39 0.44
CA LEU A 54 -3.54 14.31 -0.45
C LEU A 54 -2.44 13.46 0.21
N PHE A 55 -1.49 14.07 0.93
CA PHE A 55 -0.45 13.33 1.63
C PHE A 55 -1.03 12.45 2.75
N ARG A 56 -1.91 13.02 3.57
CA ARG A 56 -2.56 12.29 4.66
C ARG A 56 -3.47 11.18 4.15
N ALA A 57 -4.22 11.44 3.07
CA ALA A 57 -5.06 10.44 2.44
C ALA A 57 -4.24 9.27 1.87
N ALA A 58 -3.17 9.55 1.12
CA ALA A 58 -2.29 8.52 0.59
C ALA A 58 -1.66 7.69 1.73
N TYR A 59 -1.20 8.35 2.79
CA TYR A 59 -0.62 7.68 3.97
C TYR A 59 -1.65 6.80 4.70
N ALA A 60 -2.88 7.28 4.90
CA ALA A 60 -3.95 6.51 5.52
C ALA A 60 -4.34 5.28 4.68
N LEU A 61 -4.47 5.46 3.37
CA LEU A 61 -4.84 4.37 2.45
C LEU A 61 -3.82 3.22 2.44
N MET A 62 -2.55 3.49 2.72
CA MET A 62 -1.55 2.43 2.83
C MET A 62 -1.62 1.67 4.15
N GLN A 63 -2.46 2.08 5.10
CA GLN A 63 -2.64 1.42 6.39
C GLN A 63 -3.98 0.68 6.42
N PRO A 64 -3.99 -0.65 6.63
CA PRO A 64 -5.23 -1.42 6.69
C PRO A 64 -6.18 -0.90 7.78
N GLY A 65 -7.42 -0.67 7.40
CA GLY A 65 -8.49 -0.28 8.33
C GLY A 65 -8.51 1.20 8.73
N GLN A 66 -7.72 2.06 8.11
CA GLN A 66 -7.75 3.50 8.36
C GLN A 66 -8.84 4.18 7.52
N PRO A 67 -9.85 4.80 8.13
CA PRO A 67 -10.89 5.50 7.39
C PRO A 67 -10.47 6.92 7.00
N LEU A 68 -11.02 7.43 5.90
CA LEU A 68 -10.93 8.83 5.50
C LEU A 68 -12.23 9.58 5.81
N PRO A 69 -12.19 10.85 6.25
CA PRO A 69 -13.39 11.63 6.57
C PRO A 69 -14.26 11.91 5.33
N ALA A 70 -15.57 11.63 5.43
CA ALA A 70 -16.52 11.79 4.34
C ALA A 70 -16.60 13.23 3.81
N ASP A 71 -16.64 14.20 4.73
CA ASP A 71 -16.75 15.63 4.38
C ASP A 71 -15.49 16.14 3.67
N LEU A 72 -14.29 15.66 4.05
CA LEU A 72 -13.05 16.02 3.38
C LEU A 72 -12.94 15.37 2.01
N LEU A 73 -13.32 14.11 1.88
CA LEU A 73 -13.36 13.42 0.59
C LEU A 73 -14.30 14.15 -0.37
N LEU A 74 -15.53 14.44 0.05
CA LEU A 74 -16.48 15.15 -0.80
C LEU A 74 -15.94 16.51 -1.24
N ARG A 75 -15.37 17.31 -0.31
CA ARG A 75 -14.80 18.63 -0.60
C ARG A 75 -13.68 18.56 -1.63
N HIS A 76 -12.77 17.60 -1.51
CA HIS A 76 -11.59 17.54 -2.37
C HIS A 76 -11.79 16.74 -3.66
N LEU A 77 -12.74 15.80 -3.70
CA LEU A 77 -13.06 15.05 -4.91
C LEU A 77 -14.03 15.79 -5.85
N SER A 78 -14.78 16.77 -5.31
CA SER A 78 -15.72 17.57 -6.13
C SER A 78 -14.95 18.60 -6.94
N GLY A 79 -14.93 18.47 -8.25
CA GLY A 79 -14.47 19.52 -9.18
C GLY A 79 -13.06 19.37 -9.76
N ASP A 80 -12.22 18.47 -9.27
CA ASP A 80 -10.90 18.23 -9.82
C ASP A 80 -10.54 16.74 -9.82
N ALA A 81 -10.05 16.24 -10.95
CA ALA A 81 -9.72 14.82 -11.13
C ALA A 81 -8.44 14.38 -10.38
N GLN A 82 -7.56 15.32 -10.00
CA GLN A 82 -6.27 14.96 -9.40
C GLN A 82 -6.39 14.29 -8.02
N PRO A 83 -7.22 14.77 -7.06
CA PRO A 83 -7.42 14.05 -5.81
C PRO A 83 -7.98 12.66 -6.00
N GLY A 84 -8.94 12.48 -6.90
CA GLY A 84 -9.50 11.19 -7.25
C GLY A 84 -8.42 10.23 -7.78
N ASN A 85 -7.54 10.69 -8.65
CA ASN A 85 -6.44 9.89 -9.17
C ASN A 85 -5.47 9.43 -8.06
N VAL A 86 -5.16 10.30 -7.10
CA VAL A 86 -4.30 9.95 -5.95
C VAL A 86 -4.99 8.93 -5.07
N ILE A 87 -6.25 9.16 -4.67
CA ILE A 87 -7.02 8.24 -3.85
C ILE A 87 -7.13 6.87 -4.54
N ARG A 88 -7.50 6.85 -5.82
CA ARG A 88 -7.58 5.61 -6.61
C ARG A 88 -6.24 4.87 -6.65
N LYS A 89 -5.14 5.58 -6.97
CA LYS A 89 -3.81 4.98 -7.03
C LYS A 89 -3.44 4.23 -5.75
N TYR A 90 -3.59 4.88 -4.59
CA TYR A 90 -3.18 4.28 -3.32
C TYR A 90 -4.17 3.23 -2.82
N THR A 91 -5.46 3.36 -3.15
CA THR A 91 -6.45 2.31 -2.90
C THR A 91 -6.12 1.05 -3.72
N CYS A 92 -5.86 1.19 -5.01
CA CYS A 92 -5.47 0.07 -5.87
C CYS A 92 -4.15 -0.55 -5.40
N LEU A 93 -3.16 0.26 -5.01
CA LEU A 93 -1.90 -0.25 -4.47
C LEU A 93 -2.10 -1.06 -3.19
N GLN A 94 -2.93 -0.58 -2.25
CA GLN A 94 -3.29 -1.35 -1.06
C GLN A 94 -3.93 -2.69 -1.42
N LEU A 95 -4.88 -2.69 -2.39
CA LEU A 95 -5.54 -3.90 -2.84
C LEU A 95 -4.57 -4.88 -3.51
N SER A 96 -3.63 -4.38 -4.31
CA SER A 96 -2.55 -5.21 -4.87
C SER A 96 -1.67 -5.85 -3.79
N PHE A 97 -1.55 -5.22 -2.62
CA PHE A 97 -0.78 -5.73 -1.49
C PHE A 97 -1.57 -6.65 -0.56
N LEU A 98 -2.85 -6.96 -0.88
CA LEU A 98 -3.67 -7.85 -0.04
C LEU A 98 -3.00 -9.18 0.28
N PRO A 99 -2.32 -9.88 -0.65
CA PRO A 99 -1.65 -11.14 -0.33
C PRO A 99 -0.62 -11.00 0.80
N TYR A 100 0.06 -9.84 0.89
CA TYR A 100 0.96 -9.50 1.98
C TYR A 100 0.23 -9.05 3.25
N LEU A 101 -0.82 -8.24 3.13
CA LEU A 101 -1.49 -7.57 4.26
C LEU A 101 -2.48 -8.47 5.01
N ARG A 102 -3.17 -9.39 4.34
CA ARG A 102 -4.23 -10.24 4.92
C ARG A 102 -3.80 -11.14 6.08
N PRO A 103 -2.56 -11.69 6.15
CA PRO A 103 -2.11 -12.42 7.33
C PRO A 103 -2.16 -11.62 8.64
N GLY A 104 -2.52 -10.35 8.59
CA GLY A 104 -2.69 -9.53 9.79
C GLY A 104 -1.38 -9.01 10.35
N ARG A 105 -0.52 -8.48 9.49
CA ARG A 105 0.78 -7.92 9.85
C ARG A 105 0.67 -6.86 10.93
N ALA A 106 1.65 -6.83 11.82
CA ALA A 106 1.76 -5.79 12.84
C ALA A 106 2.04 -4.43 12.18
N ILE A 107 1.43 -3.36 12.69
CA ILE A 107 1.71 -1.98 12.28
C ILE A 107 2.52 -1.34 13.40
N VAL A 108 3.75 -0.94 13.09
CA VAL A 108 4.70 -0.34 14.03
C VAL A 108 4.98 1.09 13.60
N PRO A 109 4.59 2.10 14.40
CA PRO A 109 4.95 3.49 14.14
C PRO A 109 6.46 3.68 14.18
N LEU A 110 6.96 4.51 13.26
CA LEU A 110 8.36 4.92 13.18
C LEU A 110 8.44 6.45 13.10
N ASP A 111 9.65 6.98 13.31
CA ASP A 111 9.92 8.39 13.03
C ASP A 111 9.84 8.66 11.53
N GLY A 112 8.79 9.38 11.12
CA GLY A 112 8.51 9.71 9.72
C GLY A 112 7.79 8.64 8.90
N GLY A 113 7.18 7.61 9.53
CA GLY A 113 6.45 6.59 8.79
C GLY A 113 5.81 5.50 9.63
N VAL A 114 5.45 4.41 8.97
CA VAL A 114 5.01 3.16 9.62
C VAL A 114 5.65 1.97 8.94
N ARG A 115 5.99 0.94 9.73
CA ARG A 115 6.34 -0.39 9.24
C ARG A 115 5.14 -1.31 9.37
N ILE A 116 4.83 -2.05 8.31
CA ILE A 116 3.75 -3.04 8.26
C ILE A 116 4.39 -4.42 8.05
N GLY A 117 4.29 -5.26 9.07
CA GLY A 117 5.07 -6.49 9.12
C GLY A 117 6.57 -6.20 9.20
N ASP A 118 7.39 -7.08 8.59
CA ASP A 118 8.84 -6.93 8.57
C ASP A 118 9.37 -6.29 7.28
N ASP A 119 8.58 -6.31 6.21
CA ASP A 119 9.06 -6.06 4.85
C ASP A 119 8.47 -4.82 4.18
N LEU A 120 7.42 -4.21 4.74
CA LEU A 120 6.75 -3.06 4.13
C LEU A 120 6.91 -1.81 5.00
N LEU A 121 7.42 -0.75 4.40
CA LEU A 121 7.58 0.55 5.03
C LEU A 121 6.83 1.62 4.22
N VAL A 122 6.04 2.42 4.90
CA VAL A 122 5.32 3.55 4.30
C VAL A 122 5.81 4.83 4.96
N LEU A 123 6.43 5.71 4.19
CA LEU A 123 6.96 6.96 4.69
C LEU A 123 5.95 8.08 4.56
N HIS A 124 5.83 8.88 5.61
CA HIS A 124 4.97 10.05 5.64
C HIS A 124 5.63 11.23 4.90
N LEU A 125 4.86 11.91 4.07
CA LEU A 125 5.24 13.22 3.54
C LEU A 125 4.69 14.32 4.46
N SER A 126 5.51 15.31 4.75
CA SER A 126 5.02 16.53 5.40
C SER A 126 4.03 17.28 4.49
N ASP A 127 3.33 18.27 5.03
CA ASP A 127 2.43 19.13 4.26
C ASP A 127 3.15 19.90 3.13
N GLU A 128 4.48 20.03 3.21
CA GLU A 128 5.35 20.63 2.18
C GLU A 128 5.82 19.61 1.14
N GLY A 129 5.45 18.36 1.25
CA GLY A 129 5.86 17.28 0.33
C GLY A 129 7.31 16.82 0.54
N THR A 130 7.86 17.02 1.73
CA THR A 130 9.20 16.53 2.10
C THR A 130 9.12 15.26 2.92
N ILE A 131 10.15 14.44 2.82
CA ILE A 131 10.38 13.27 3.68
C ILE A 131 11.55 13.58 4.60
N ASP A 132 11.41 13.29 5.88
CA ASP A 132 12.53 13.19 6.83
C ASP A 132 12.22 12.00 7.75
N ALA A 133 12.80 10.86 7.46
CA ALA A 133 12.53 9.62 8.16
C ALA A 133 13.80 8.84 8.47
N SER A 134 13.89 8.26 9.67
CA SER A 134 14.90 7.29 10.02
C SER A 134 14.43 5.90 9.65
N LEU A 135 15.12 5.27 8.70
CA LEU A 135 14.78 3.92 8.24
C LEU A 135 15.33 2.88 9.22
N PRO A 136 14.61 1.76 9.42
CA PRO A 136 15.18 0.61 10.10
C PRO A 136 16.44 0.09 9.38
N ASP A 137 17.27 -0.67 10.10
CA ASP A 137 18.48 -1.27 9.54
C ASP A 137 18.18 -2.10 8.28
N GLY A 138 19.10 -2.06 7.32
CA GLY A 138 19.00 -2.73 6.03
C GLY A 138 18.76 -1.79 4.85
N LEU A 139 18.61 -2.37 3.68
CA LEU A 139 18.31 -1.67 2.45
C LEU A 139 16.80 -1.74 2.17
N TRP A 140 16.23 -0.61 1.78
CA TRP A 140 14.80 -0.48 1.48
C TRP A 140 14.64 -0.01 0.04
N ALA A 141 13.86 -0.74 -0.76
CA ALA A 141 13.67 -0.49 -2.18
C ALA A 141 12.26 0.02 -2.48
N GLU A 142 12.14 1.05 -3.30
CA GLU A 142 10.87 1.43 -3.93
C GLU A 142 10.53 0.42 -5.04
N LEU A 143 9.25 0.33 -5.40
CA LEU A 143 8.81 -0.44 -6.58
C LEU A 143 9.46 0.06 -7.88
N SER A 144 9.94 1.32 -7.91
CA SER A 144 10.70 1.90 -9.00
C SER A 144 12.18 1.46 -9.07
N GLY A 145 12.65 0.69 -8.09
CA GLY A 145 14.03 0.24 -7.97
C GLY A 145 14.97 1.19 -7.24
N LEU A 146 14.54 2.39 -6.84
CA LEU A 146 15.34 3.26 -5.99
C LEU A 146 15.50 2.64 -4.60
N CYS A 147 16.74 2.65 -4.08
CA CYS A 147 17.08 2.07 -2.80
C CYS A 147 17.50 3.14 -1.78
N TRP A 148 17.15 2.89 -0.53
CA TRP A 148 17.35 3.78 0.59
C TRP A 148 17.93 3.04 1.79
N THR A 149 18.79 3.72 2.54
CA THR A 149 19.33 3.22 3.80
C THR A 149 19.60 4.37 4.77
N GLY A 150 19.56 4.09 6.06
CA GLY A 150 19.81 5.11 7.09
C GLY A 150 18.74 6.19 7.12
N ARG A 151 19.12 7.47 7.05
CA ARG A 151 18.17 8.59 7.08
C ARG A 151 17.78 9.02 5.67
N CYS A 152 16.50 8.91 5.37
CA CYS A 152 15.92 9.35 4.11
C CYS A 152 15.51 10.82 4.20
N ARG A 153 16.04 11.66 3.30
CA ARG A 153 15.59 13.05 3.11
C ARG A 153 15.36 13.32 1.64
N GLN A 154 14.12 13.69 1.30
CA GLN A 154 13.80 13.98 -0.09
C GLN A 154 12.61 14.94 -0.20
N ILE A 155 12.65 15.78 -1.25
CA ILE A 155 11.49 16.56 -1.70
C ILE A 155 10.75 15.72 -2.74
N ARG A 156 9.44 15.53 -2.54
CA ARG A 156 8.57 14.77 -3.43
C ARG A 156 7.36 15.58 -3.86
N GLY A 157 6.81 15.26 -5.03
CA GLY A 157 5.50 15.75 -5.42
C GLY A 157 4.39 15.16 -4.53
N TYR A 158 3.33 15.90 -4.30
CA TYR A 158 2.21 15.50 -3.43
C TYR A 158 1.39 14.30 -3.94
N ASN A 159 1.70 13.76 -5.10
CA ASN A 159 1.09 12.55 -5.66
C ASN A 159 2.00 11.31 -5.56
N ALA A 160 3.12 11.41 -4.85
CA ALA A 160 4.11 10.35 -4.74
C ALA A 160 4.47 10.09 -3.27
N LEU A 161 3.81 9.13 -2.65
CA LEU A 161 4.15 8.62 -1.33
C LEU A 161 5.14 7.47 -1.47
N PRO A 162 6.32 7.50 -0.81
CA PRO A 162 7.22 6.37 -0.83
C PRO A 162 6.67 5.17 -0.08
N VAL A 163 6.62 4.06 -0.78
CA VAL A 163 6.32 2.75 -0.25
C VAL A 163 7.53 1.88 -0.53
N LEU A 164 8.17 1.39 0.52
CA LEU A 164 9.45 0.72 0.44
C LEU A 164 9.30 -0.73 0.87
N ILE A 165 9.99 -1.62 0.16
CA ILE A 165 10.08 -3.05 0.45
C ILE A 165 11.50 -3.35 0.93
N ARG A 166 11.63 -4.17 1.96
CA ARG A 166 12.91 -4.56 2.54
C ARG A 166 13.73 -5.39 1.55
N GLU A 167 15.04 -5.25 1.60
CA GLU A 167 15.96 -6.16 0.91
C GLU A 167 15.72 -7.63 1.29
N ASN A 168 15.99 -8.52 0.38
CA ASN A 168 15.75 -9.96 0.48
C ASN A 168 14.29 -10.37 0.80
N ALA A 169 13.32 -9.44 0.77
CA ALA A 169 11.92 -9.77 0.93
C ALA A 169 11.36 -10.42 -0.33
N LEU A 170 10.63 -11.52 -0.14
CA LEU A 170 9.76 -12.11 -1.15
C LEU A 170 8.36 -11.54 -0.96
N PHE A 171 8.05 -10.47 -1.67
CA PHE A 171 6.85 -9.69 -1.46
C PHE A 171 5.74 -10.10 -2.43
N PRO A 172 4.62 -10.66 -1.93
CA PRO A 172 3.52 -11.11 -2.78
C PRO A 172 2.62 -9.94 -3.17
N VAL A 173 2.40 -9.76 -4.47
CA VAL A 173 1.51 -8.76 -5.06
C VAL A 173 0.39 -9.47 -5.81
N GLY A 174 -0.85 -9.11 -5.52
CA GLY A 174 -2.02 -9.61 -6.24
C GLY A 174 -2.24 -8.87 -7.55
N VAL A 175 -2.76 -9.56 -8.56
CA VAL A 175 -3.13 -8.94 -9.84
C VAL A 175 -4.45 -8.17 -9.77
N ASN A 176 -5.22 -8.34 -8.71
CA ASN A 176 -6.49 -7.64 -8.55
C ASN A 176 -6.32 -6.40 -7.68
N ASP A 177 -6.43 -5.25 -8.31
CA ASP A 177 -6.32 -3.93 -7.70
C ASP A 177 -7.67 -3.18 -7.62
N ARG A 178 -8.80 -3.86 -7.93
CA ARG A 178 -10.10 -3.19 -8.13
C ARG A 178 -11.19 -3.63 -7.16
N THR A 179 -11.06 -4.77 -6.51
CA THR A 179 -12.10 -5.30 -5.63
C THR A 179 -11.53 -5.81 -4.32
N THR A 180 -12.29 -5.61 -3.24
CA THR A 180 -11.95 -6.06 -1.89
C THR A 180 -12.27 -7.54 -1.66
N ASP A 181 -13.05 -8.17 -2.54
CA ASP A 181 -13.56 -9.53 -2.43
C ASP A 181 -12.72 -10.55 -3.21
N ALA A 182 -11.60 -10.11 -3.79
CA ALA A 182 -10.74 -10.99 -4.55
C ALA A 182 -10.13 -12.08 -3.67
N ASP A 183 -10.17 -13.30 -4.16
CA ASP A 183 -9.35 -14.37 -3.61
C ASP A 183 -7.89 -14.09 -3.96
N ASP A 184 -7.05 -13.89 -2.96
CA ASP A 184 -5.62 -13.56 -3.11
C ASP A 184 -4.85 -14.60 -3.89
N ALA A 185 -5.37 -15.83 -3.89
CA ALA A 185 -4.70 -16.97 -4.43
C ALA A 185 -4.88 -17.14 -5.95
N ASP A 186 -5.72 -16.35 -6.64
CA ASP A 186 -5.98 -16.60 -8.05
C ASP A 186 -4.82 -16.29 -8.96
N ARG A 187 -4.06 -15.26 -8.66
CA ARG A 187 -2.76 -14.94 -9.30
C ARG A 187 -1.92 -14.12 -8.36
N VAL A 188 -0.73 -14.59 -8.05
CA VAL A 188 0.24 -13.86 -7.24
C VAL A 188 1.50 -13.63 -8.08
N VAL A 189 1.96 -12.40 -8.10
CA VAL A 189 3.29 -12.05 -8.57
C VAL A 189 4.18 -11.86 -7.35
N LEU A 190 5.21 -12.67 -7.24
CA LEU A 190 6.20 -12.56 -6.19
C LEU A 190 7.29 -11.62 -6.65
N HIS A 191 7.56 -10.58 -5.88
CA HIS A 191 8.64 -9.64 -6.11
C HIS A 191 9.75 -9.90 -5.10
N TRP A 192 10.92 -10.31 -5.55
CA TRP A 192 12.09 -10.51 -4.71
C TRP A 192 13.03 -9.33 -4.83
N PHE A 193 13.06 -8.51 -3.78
CA PHE A 193 13.85 -7.28 -3.77
C PHE A 193 15.26 -7.52 -3.26
N GLN A 194 16.27 -7.06 -4.02
CA GLN A 194 17.68 -7.14 -3.67
C GLN A 194 18.04 -8.52 -3.10
N PRO A 195 17.92 -9.58 -3.93
CA PRO A 195 18.04 -10.96 -3.47
C PRO A 195 19.40 -11.25 -2.82
N ASP A 196 19.33 -11.91 -1.68
CA ASP A 196 20.44 -12.59 -1.04
C ASP A 196 20.31 -14.10 -1.31
N PHE A 197 20.62 -14.96 -0.37
CA PHE A 197 20.70 -16.41 -0.61
C PHE A 197 19.34 -17.10 -0.69
N THR A 198 18.47 -16.90 0.29
CA THR A 198 17.14 -17.55 0.38
C THR A 198 16.11 -16.60 0.98
N THR A 199 14.88 -16.69 0.48
CA THR A 199 13.75 -15.95 1.04
C THR A 199 12.48 -16.80 0.98
N GLU A 200 11.49 -16.45 1.81
CA GLU A 200 10.20 -17.12 1.84
C GLU A 200 9.06 -16.16 2.20
N CYS A 201 7.86 -16.48 1.74
CA CYS A 201 6.65 -15.84 2.21
C CYS A 201 5.50 -16.85 2.34
N THR A 202 4.53 -16.53 3.21
CA THR A 202 3.32 -17.33 3.39
C THR A 202 2.12 -16.42 3.30
N LEU A 203 1.14 -16.82 2.49
CA LEU A 203 -0.13 -16.14 2.32
C LEU A 203 -1.12 -16.49 3.45
N ALA A 204 -2.23 -15.76 3.52
CA ALA A 204 -3.25 -15.96 4.55
C ALA A 204 -3.94 -17.33 4.49
N ASP A 205 -4.01 -17.96 3.32
CA ASP A 205 -4.58 -19.28 3.10
C ASP A 205 -3.62 -20.44 3.40
N GLY A 206 -2.38 -20.13 3.84
CA GLY A 206 -1.34 -21.11 4.11
C GLY A 206 -0.50 -21.50 2.89
N THR A 207 -0.76 -20.90 1.72
CA THR A 207 0.11 -21.06 0.55
C THR A 207 1.48 -20.46 0.86
N PHE A 208 2.54 -21.27 0.70
CA PHE A 208 3.90 -20.79 0.94
C PHE A 208 4.75 -20.84 -0.33
N TYR A 209 5.72 -19.94 -0.37
CA TYR A 209 6.74 -19.88 -1.40
C TYR A 209 8.10 -19.69 -0.75
N ARG A 210 9.08 -20.48 -1.18
CA ARG A 210 10.49 -20.33 -0.82
C ARG A 210 11.31 -20.30 -2.09
N VAL A 211 12.19 -19.33 -2.21
CA VAL A 211 13.10 -19.19 -3.36
C VAL A 211 14.53 -19.14 -2.84
N THR A 212 15.41 -19.92 -3.46
CA THR A 212 16.83 -19.98 -3.15
C THR A 212 17.62 -19.70 -4.42
N GLN A 213 18.59 -18.79 -4.36
CA GLN A 213 19.54 -18.58 -5.44
C GLN A 213 20.60 -19.66 -5.43
N ILE A 214 20.80 -20.35 -6.57
CA ILE A 214 21.82 -21.40 -6.74
C ILE A 214 22.68 -21.03 -7.96
N GLY A 215 23.85 -20.45 -7.71
CA GLY A 215 24.71 -19.94 -8.76
C GLY A 215 23.98 -18.87 -9.59
N ALA A 216 23.85 -19.08 -10.88
CA ALA A 216 23.12 -18.17 -11.79
C ALA A 216 21.62 -18.50 -11.91
N GLY A 217 21.14 -19.57 -11.29
CA GLY A 217 19.76 -20.02 -11.36
C GLY A 217 19.03 -19.90 -10.01
N PHE A 218 17.76 -20.37 -10.01
CA PHE A 218 16.90 -20.32 -8.84
C PHE A 218 16.22 -21.67 -8.62
N ARG A 219 16.10 -22.05 -7.37
CA ARG A 219 15.28 -23.19 -6.91
C ARG A 219 14.11 -22.64 -6.10
N TRP A 220 12.94 -23.18 -6.32
CA TRP A 220 11.73 -22.83 -5.54
C TRP A 220 11.08 -24.06 -4.95
N GLU A 221 10.47 -23.87 -3.78
CA GLU A 221 9.65 -24.84 -3.08
C GLU A 221 8.32 -24.15 -2.75
N THR A 222 7.20 -24.81 -3.05
CA THR A 222 5.87 -24.24 -2.82
C THR A 222 4.81 -25.33 -2.76
N ASN A 223 3.73 -25.07 -2.02
CA ASN A 223 2.48 -25.85 -2.07
C ASN A 223 1.40 -25.17 -2.93
N ALA A 224 1.76 -24.12 -3.68
CA ALA A 224 0.80 -23.41 -4.54
C ALA A 224 0.24 -24.34 -5.61
N THR A 225 -1.08 -24.35 -5.74
CA THR A 225 -1.82 -25.11 -6.78
C THR A 225 -2.23 -24.20 -7.95
N LYS A 226 -2.10 -22.89 -7.79
CA LYS A 226 -2.47 -21.87 -8.78
C LYS A 226 -1.24 -21.29 -9.46
N GLU A 227 -1.47 -20.57 -10.55
CA GLU A 227 -0.41 -19.88 -11.29
C GLU A 227 0.21 -18.75 -10.45
N TRP A 228 1.52 -18.64 -10.50
CA TRP A 228 2.28 -17.58 -9.86
C TRP A 228 3.49 -17.20 -10.69
N HIS A 229 3.99 -15.99 -10.51
CA HIS A 229 5.15 -15.46 -11.21
C HIS A 229 6.19 -14.96 -10.23
N LEU A 230 7.45 -14.92 -10.67
CA LEU A 230 8.57 -14.38 -9.90
C LEU A 230 9.28 -13.30 -10.71
N ILE A 231 9.37 -12.12 -10.14
CA ILE A 231 10.14 -10.98 -10.64
C ILE A 231 11.23 -10.66 -9.63
N ILE A 232 12.47 -10.54 -10.10
CA ILE A 232 13.61 -10.19 -9.27
C ILE A 232 14.00 -8.75 -9.55
N HIS A 233 14.19 -7.97 -8.48
CA HIS A 233 14.63 -6.58 -8.54
C HIS A 233 16.06 -6.45 -8.01
N ARG A 234 16.98 -5.97 -8.87
CA ARG A 234 18.37 -5.65 -8.53
C ARG A 234 18.67 -4.20 -8.91
N GLY A 235 18.57 -3.29 -7.95
CA GLY A 235 18.58 -1.86 -8.25
C GLY A 235 17.38 -1.50 -9.12
N SER A 236 17.63 -0.85 -10.27
CA SER A 236 16.61 -0.50 -11.27
C SER A 236 16.31 -1.60 -12.28
N GLU A 237 16.99 -2.74 -12.19
CA GLU A 237 16.80 -3.85 -13.12
C GLU A 237 15.73 -4.81 -12.61
N GLU A 238 14.84 -5.23 -13.51
CA GLU A 238 13.83 -6.25 -13.27
C GLU A 238 14.10 -7.47 -14.13
N GLN A 239 14.10 -8.63 -13.52
CA GLN A 239 14.25 -9.91 -14.19
C GLN A 239 13.01 -10.77 -13.95
N PHE A 240 12.26 -11.05 -15.01
CA PHE A 240 11.20 -12.07 -14.98
C PHE A 240 11.83 -13.45 -15.02
N VAL A 241 11.50 -14.30 -14.03
CA VAL A 241 12.11 -15.64 -13.89
C VAL A 241 11.09 -16.74 -14.19
N ARG A 242 9.80 -16.50 -13.85
CA ARG A 242 8.72 -17.46 -14.03
C ARG A 242 7.40 -16.75 -14.30
#